data_351bf8050761f2634cc494c134f2f114
#
_entry.id   351bf8050761f2634cc494c134f2f114
#
_cell.length_a   1.000
_cell.length_b   1.000
_cell.length_c   1.000
_cell.angle_alpha   90.00
_cell.angle_beta   90.00
_cell.angle_gamma   90.00
#
_symmetry.space_group_name_H-M   'P 1'
#
loop_
_entity.id
_entity.type
_entity.pdbx_description
1 polymer ?
#
loop_
_entity_poly.entity_id
_entity_poly.type
_entity_poly.pdbx_seq_one_letter_code
_entity_poly.pdbx_strand_id
1 'polypeptide(L)'
;MLSSILSTGFAIGAIYALIAVTYNVMFSASRVMSFTAGQVGMLGGVFGAWFILRLHLPIVAGFPLTLLACAGIGVLTEIVAVRPVMAGLEKHLYVLSTLALALMMQQFTAIEWSTEPQPFPRIVGGGFWALDQKFWLPMVACAVVILGLELVYRRTLVGRAFLAIAEDNYAARALGLPERNLRIASFALAGAIAGLAGFAGGPLLLASIANGPMLNFYGFVPVALGGLGNNRGAIAGGLLLGLFQQAANFLLGGVLVSVAVFVAFIVVLMAAPQGLFGAPPIRRV
;
A
#
# COMPACT_ATOMS: atom_id res chain seq x y z
N MET A 1 6.55 20.12 20.43
CA MET A 1 6.78 18.69 20.60
C MET A 1 5.56 17.86 20.23
N LEU A 2 4.42 17.97 20.93
CA LEU A 2 3.23 17.16 20.65
C LEU A 2 2.71 17.35 19.23
N SER A 3 2.66 18.58 18.73
CA SER A 3 2.26 18.89 17.34
C SER A 3 3.16 18.22 16.29
N SER A 4 4.45 18.15 16.52
CA SER A 4 5.41 17.50 15.63
C SER A 4 5.24 15.96 15.62
N ILE A 5 4.98 15.35 16.79
CA ILE A 5 4.70 13.91 16.91
C ILE A 5 3.41 13.57 16.16
N LEU A 6 2.37 14.37 16.34
CA LEU A 6 1.08 14.16 15.68
C LEU A 6 1.19 14.34 14.16
N SER A 7 1.80 15.44 13.68
CA SER A 7 1.91 15.70 12.23
C SER A 7 2.73 14.64 11.52
N THR A 8 3.88 14.23 12.08
CA THR A 8 4.72 13.17 11.51
C THR A 8 4.03 11.80 11.62
N GLY A 9 3.41 11.51 12.77
CA GLY A 9 2.69 10.25 13.00
C GLY A 9 1.52 10.06 12.04
N PHE A 10 0.71 11.09 11.83
CA PHE A 10 -0.38 11.04 10.84
C PHE A 10 0.12 10.94 9.41
N ALA A 11 1.20 11.64 9.05
CA ALA A 11 1.79 11.56 7.71
C ALA A 11 2.33 10.15 7.40
N ILE A 12 3.11 9.57 8.31
CA ILE A 12 3.62 8.19 8.18
C ILE A 12 2.46 7.20 8.21
N GLY A 13 1.50 7.39 9.12
CA GLY A 13 0.31 6.56 9.22
C GLY A 13 -0.54 6.57 7.96
N ALA A 14 -0.64 7.71 7.27
CA ALA A 14 -1.32 7.82 5.98
C ALA A 14 -0.62 7.00 4.89
N ILE A 15 0.71 7.00 4.85
CA ILE A 15 1.49 6.16 3.92
C ILE A 15 1.21 4.66 4.20
N TYR A 16 1.26 4.26 5.46
CA TYR A 16 0.99 2.86 5.85
C TYR A 16 -0.45 2.46 5.55
N ALA A 17 -1.41 3.35 5.76
CA ALA A 17 -2.81 3.15 5.42
C ALA A 17 -3.00 2.95 3.91
N LEU A 18 -2.33 3.74 3.07
CA LEU A 18 -2.36 3.58 1.62
C LEU A 18 -1.82 2.22 1.17
N ILE A 19 -0.67 1.79 1.71
CA ILE A 19 -0.12 0.45 1.41
C ILE A 19 -1.05 -0.65 1.93
N ALA A 20 -1.66 -0.48 3.10
CA ALA A 20 -2.63 -1.42 3.64
C ALA A 20 -3.87 -1.55 2.75
N VAL A 21 -4.40 -0.43 2.25
CA VAL A 21 -5.50 -0.42 1.28
C VAL A 21 -5.10 -1.13 -0.01
N THR A 22 -3.85 -0.98 -0.46
CA THR A 22 -3.32 -1.72 -1.63
C THR A 22 -3.43 -3.23 -1.45
N TYR A 23 -3.05 -3.75 -0.28
CA TYR A 23 -3.21 -5.17 0.05
C TYR A 23 -4.68 -5.61 0.00
N ASN A 24 -5.57 -4.83 0.60
CA ASN A 24 -6.99 -5.14 0.63
C ASN A 24 -7.64 -5.11 -0.76
N VAL A 25 -7.25 -4.17 -1.63
CA VAL A 25 -7.76 -4.08 -3.00
C VAL A 25 -7.35 -5.31 -3.81
N MET A 26 -6.09 -5.77 -3.70
CA MET A 26 -5.62 -7.00 -4.33
C MET A 26 -6.36 -8.22 -3.77
N PHE A 27 -6.48 -8.31 -2.45
CA PHE A 27 -7.11 -9.43 -1.77
C PHE A 27 -8.60 -9.57 -2.08
N SER A 28 -9.33 -8.46 -2.19
CA SER A 28 -10.79 -8.47 -2.45
C SER A 28 -11.14 -9.15 -3.78
N ALA A 29 -10.33 -8.97 -4.83
CA ALA A 29 -10.61 -9.53 -6.15
C ALA A 29 -9.97 -10.90 -6.39
N SER A 30 -8.85 -11.20 -5.72
CA SER A 30 -8.07 -12.41 -6.01
C SER A 30 -8.04 -13.42 -4.87
N ARG A 31 -8.40 -13.01 -3.64
CA ARG A 31 -8.15 -13.75 -2.41
C ARG A 31 -6.67 -14.12 -2.19
N VAL A 32 -5.79 -13.42 -2.89
CA VAL A 32 -4.35 -13.59 -2.86
C VAL A 32 -3.73 -12.40 -2.12
N MET A 33 -2.86 -12.67 -1.16
CA MET A 33 -2.02 -11.66 -0.55
C MET A 33 -0.72 -11.55 -1.34
N SER A 34 -0.49 -10.39 -1.95
CA SER A 34 0.73 -10.15 -2.72
C SER A 34 1.71 -9.29 -1.93
N PHE A 35 2.92 -9.79 -1.73
CA PHE A 35 3.98 -9.07 -1.02
C PHE A 35 4.75 -8.07 -1.90
N THR A 36 4.21 -7.72 -3.07
CA THR A 36 4.80 -6.69 -3.95
C THR A 36 4.35 -5.27 -3.62
N ALA A 37 3.33 -5.08 -2.76
CA ALA A 37 2.72 -3.79 -2.48
C ALA A 37 3.73 -2.72 -2.03
N GLY A 38 4.61 -3.04 -1.09
CA GLY A 38 5.64 -2.12 -0.61
C GLY A 38 6.71 -1.84 -1.66
N GLN A 39 7.05 -2.82 -2.50
CA GLN A 39 8.02 -2.63 -3.59
C GLN A 39 7.46 -1.70 -4.67
N VAL A 40 6.18 -1.83 -5.01
CA VAL A 40 5.52 -0.89 -5.92
C VAL A 40 5.43 0.49 -5.29
N GLY A 41 5.21 0.58 -3.97
CA GLY A 41 5.30 1.83 -3.23
C GLY A 41 6.69 2.47 -3.30
N MET A 42 7.75 1.68 -3.11
CA MET A 42 9.14 2.12 -3.30
C MET A 42 9.35 2.66 -4.71
N LEU A 43 8.90 1.93 -5.75
CA LEU A 43 9.00 2.36 -7.14
C LEU A 43 8.24 3.66 -7.42
N GLY A 44 7.11 3.90 -6.73
CA GLY A 44 6.41 5.19 -6.81
C GLY A 44 7.25 6.37 -6.37
N GLY A 45 8.04 6.21 -5.30
CA GLY A 45 9.02 7.21 -4.87
C GLY A 45 10.17 7.37 -5.86
N VAL A 46 10.75 6.26 -6.32
CA VAL A 46 11.89 6.26 -7.26
C VAL A 46 11.49 6.83 -8.62
N PHE A 47 10.39 6.41 -9.22
CA PHE A 47 9.90 6.94 -10.49
C PHE A 47 9.51 8.40 -10.39
N GLY A 48 8.87 8.81 -9.29
CA GLY A 48 8.55 10.21 -9.05
C GLY A 48 9.78 11.09 -9.02
N ALA A 49 10.81 10.68 -8.31
CA ALA A 49 12.10 11.38 -8.29
C ALA A 49 12.77 11.36 -9.67
N TRP A 50 12.79 10.22 -10.35
CA TRP A 50 13.45 10.05 -11.64
C TRP A 50 12.78 10.87 -12.75
N PHE A 51 11.46 10.83 -12.87
CA PHE A 51 10.73 11.60 -13.89
C PHE A 51 10.88 13.11 -13.71
N ILE A 52 10.86 13.60 -12.46
CA ILE A 52 10.91 15.02 -12.18
C ILE A 52 12.36 15.54 -12.19
N LEU A 53 13.31 14.83 -11.54
CA LEU A 53 14.68 15.34 -11.39
C LEU A 53 15.59 14.96 -12.56
N ARG A 54 15.48 13.75 -13.12
CA ARG A 54 16.35 13.31 -14.23
C ARG A 54 15.81 13.66 -15.58
N LEU A 55 14.51 13.46 -15.83
CA LEU A 55 13.86 13.77 -17.11
C LEU A 55 13.34 15.21 -17.16
N HIS A 56 13.49 15.99 -16.07
CA HIS A 56 13.02 17.36 -15.97
C HIS A 56 11.56 17.56 -16.39
N LEU A 57 10.72 16.54 -16.17
CA LEU A 57 9.30 16.63 -16.48
C LEU A 57 8.59 17.53 -15.45
N PRO A 58 7.65 18.35 -15.91
CA PRO A 58 6.80 19.10 -14.97
C PRO A 58 5.99 18.11 -14.10
N ILE A 59 5.73 18.48 -12.85
CA ILE A 59 5.01 17.63 -11.88
C ILE A 59 3.68 17.13 -12.43
N VAL A 60 2.97 17.99 -13.20
CA VAL A 60 1.69 17.67 -13.83
C VAL A 60 1.79 16.47 -14.78
N ALA A 61 2.94 16.26 -15.43
CA ALA A 61 3.19 15.09 -16.29
C ALA A 61 3.87 13.95 -15.53
N GLY A 62 4.83 14.25 -14.66
CA GLY A 62 5.59 13.25 -13.90
C GLY A 62 4.71 12.46 -12.91
N PHE A 63 3.74 13.12 -12.27
CA PHE A 63 2.82 12.47 -11.34
C PHE A 63 1.93 11.39 -12.00
N PRO A 64 1.12 11.69 -13.04
CA PRO A 64 0.29 10.67 -13.67
C PRO A 64 1.13 9.58 -14.35
N LEU A 65 2.31 9.91 -14.89
CA LEU A 65 3.20 8.92 -15.48
C LEU A 65 3.71 7.93 -14.43
N THR A 66 4.05 8.40 -13.23
CA THR A 66 4.42 7.54 -12.08
C THR A 66 3.28 6.59 -11.72
N LEU A 67 2.05 7.10 -11.62
CA LEU A 67 0.89 6.27 -11.29
C LEU A 67 0.61 5.22 -12.37
N LEU A 68 0.71 5.58 -13.65
CA LEU A 68 0.54 4.67 -14.77
C LEU A 68 1.63 3.59 -14.79
N ALA A 69 2.89 3.96 -14.57
CA ALA A 69 3.99 3.01 -14.48
C ALA A 69 3.77 2.01 -13.32
N CYS A 70 3.40 2.49 -12.14
CA CYS A 70 3.10 1.63 -10.98
C CYS A 70 1.85 0.76 -11.21
N ALA A 71 0.82 1.28 -11.88
CA ALA A 71 -0.34 0.48 -12.29
C ALA A 71 0.06 -0.63 -13.26
N GLY A 72 0.93 -0.33 -14.24
CA GLY A 72 1.49 -1.32 -15.16
C GLY A 72 2.28 -2.42 -14.44
N ILE A 73 3.09 -2.06 -13.45
CA ILE A 73 3.81 -3.02 -12.60
C ILE A 73 2.82 -3.88 -11.78
N GLY A 74 1.73 -3.31 -11.29
CA GLY A 74 0.65 -4.06 -10.67
C GLY A 74 0.07 -5.11 -11.60
N VAL A 75 -0.25 -4.73 -12.86
CA VAL A 75 -0.71 -5.69 -13.88
C VAL A 75 0.34 -6.77 -14.16
N LEU A 76 1.61 -6.37 -14.28
CA LEU A 76 2.72 -7.29 -14.50
C LEU A 76 2.84 -8.30 -13.35
N THR A 77 2.67 -7.86 -12.12
CA THR A 77 2.64 -8.73 -10.93
C THR A 77 1.53 -9.78 -11.02
N GLU A 78 0.33 -9.41 -11.46
CA GLU A 78 -0.76 -10.37 -11.67
C GLU A 78 -0.40 -11.39 -12.73
N ILE A 79 0.13 -10.95 -13.88
CA ILE A 79 0.42 -11.81 -15.02
C ILE A 79 1.57 -12.78 -14.74
N VAL A 80 2.64 -12.30 -14.09
CA VAL A 80 3.89 -13.05 -13.91
C VAL A 80 3.90 -13.86 -12.62
N ALA A 81 3.47 -13.29 -11.51
CA ALA A 81 3.61 -13.93 -10.20
C ALA A 81 2.33 -14.61 -9.70
N VAL A 82 1.15 -14.06 -10.01
CA VAL A 82 -0.11 -14.56 -9.43
C VAL A 82 -0.79 -15.56 -10.37
N ARG A 83 -0.96 -15.20 -11.62
CA ARG A 83 -1.69 -16.01 -12.59
C ARG A 83 -1.14 -17.43 -12.80
N PRO A 84 0.18 -17.63 -12.99
CA PRO A 84 0.74 -18.98 -13.21
C PRO A 84 0.53 -19.88 -12.00
N VAL A 85 0.65 -19.34 -10.81
CA VAL A 85 0.54 -20.08 -9.56
C VAL A 85 -0.91 -20.43 -9.23
N MET A 86 -1.86 -19.54 -9.52
CA MET A 86 -3.30 -19.82 -9.31
C MET A 86 -3.84 -20.91 -10.25
N ALA A 87 -3.17 -21.16 -11.38
CA ALA A 87 -3.50 -22.26 -12.29
C ALA A 87 -2.96 -23.62 -11.80
N GLY A 88 -2.04 -23.62 -10.83
CA GLY A 88 -1.43 -24.83 -10.25
C GLY A 88 -2.26 -25.46 -9.14
N LEU A 89 -1.85 -26.69 -8.73
CA LEU A 89 -2.52 -27.47 -7.68
C LEU A 89 -2.33 -26.89 -6.27
N GLU A 90 -1.22 -26.19 -6.03
CA GLU A 90 -0.87 -25.65 -4.70
C GLU A 90 -1.14 -24.16 -4.63
N LYS A 91 -2.30 -23.83 -4.08
CA LYS A 91 -2.78 -22.43 -4.00
C LYS A 91 -1.95 -21.51 -3.10
N HIS A 92 -1.11 -22.04 -2.22
CA HIS A 92 -0.32 -21.23 -1.28
C HIS A 92 1.02 -20.72 -1.84
N LEU A 93 1.45 -21.21 -2.98
CA LEU A 93 2.72 -20.81 -3.63
C LEU A 93 2.71 -19.34 -4.12
N TYR A 94 1.54 -18.69 -4.19
CA TYR A 94 1.48 -17.29 -4.61
C TYR A 94 2.23 -16.35 -3.64
N VAL A 95 2.32 -16.69 -2.35
CA VAL A 95 3.09 -15.92 -1.37
C VAL A 95 4.57 -15.93 -1.75
N LEU A 96 5.10 -17.13 -2.03
CA LEU A 96 6.50 -17.30 -2.41
C LEU A 96 6.81 -16.64 -3.76
N SER A 97 5.93 -16.80 -4.74
CA SER A 97 6.07 -16.20 -6.08
C SER A 97 6.07 -14.66 -6.02
N THR A 98 5.13 -14.07 -5.28
CA THR A 98 5.07 -12.60 -5.13
C THR A 98 6.22 -12.05 -4.29
N LEU A 99 6.72 -12.80 -3.31
CA LEU A 99 7.91 -12.43 -2.54
C LEU A 99 9.17 -12.48 -3.41
N ALA A 100 9.32 -13.53 -4.24
CA ALA A 100 10.42 -13.61 -5.19
C ALA A 100 10.42 -12.44 -6.18
N LEU A 101 9.25 -12.12 -6.75
CA LEU A 101 9.11 -10.95 -7.63
C LEU A 101 9.41 -9.64 -6.90
N ALA A 102 9.00 -9.51 -5.63
CA ALA A 102 9.31 -8.34 -4.80
C ALA A 102 10.82 -8.14 -4.65
N LEU A 103 11.57 -9.22 -4.34
CA LEU A 103 13.03 -9.18 -4.26
C LEU A 103 13.67 -8.86 -5.62
N MET A 104 13.16 -9.41 -6.72
CA MET A 104 13.63 -9.07 -8.07
C MET A 104 13.43 -7.58 -8.37
N MET A 105 12.26 -7.01 -8.06
CA MET A 105 12.01 -5.57 -8.23
C MET A 105 12.99 -4.72 -7.42
N GLN A 106 13.28 -5.11 -6.17
CA GLN A 106 14.23 -4.39 -5.32
C GLN A 106 15.64 -4.41 -5.91
N GLN A 107 16.13 -5.57 -6.32
CA GLN A 107 17.47 -5.71 -6.89
C GLN A 107 17.58 -5.01 -8.24
N PHE A 108 16.56 -5.11 -9.09
CA PHE A 108 16.54 -4.38 -10.36
C PHE A 108 16.61 -2.87 -10.13
N THR A 109 15.85 -2.35 -9.16
CA THR A 109 15.89 -0.94 -8.80
C THR A 109 17.28 -0.52 -8.28
N ALA A 110 17.95 -1.37 -7.49
CA ALA A 110 19.29 -1.10 -6.99
C ALA A 110 20.33 -0.97 -8.12
N ILE A 111 20.21 -1.78 -9.16
CA ILE A 111 21.13 -1.79 -10.31
C ILE A 111 20.90 -0.54 -11.18
N GLU A 112 19.64 -0.20 -11.48
CA GLU A 112 19.31 0.85 -12.46
C GLU A 112 19.33 2.27 -11.86
N TRP A 113 18.92 2.44 -10.59
CA TRP A 113 18.72 3.77 -10.01
C TRP A 113 19.69 4.14 -8.89
N SER A 114 20.30 3.27 -8.21
CA SER A 114 21.24 3.45 -7.10
C SER A 114 20.75 2.84 -5.78
N THR A 115 21.68 2.42 -4.97
CA THR A 115 21.43 1.95 -3.60
C THR A 115 21.30 3.10 -2.60
N GLU A 116 21.79 4.30 -2.98
CA GLU A 116 21.76 5.47 -2.11
C GLU A 116 20.41 6.19 -2.15
N PRO A 117 19.91 6.68 -0.99
CA PRO A 117 18.69 7.47 -0.94
C PRO A 117 18.82 8.73 -1.78
N GLN A 118 17.91 8.90 -2.74
CA GLN A 118 17.85 10.08 -3.59
C GLN A 118 16.89 11.12 -3.00
N PRO A 119 17.22 12.42 -3.08
CA PRO A 119 16.30 13.46 -2.66
C PRO A 119 15.04 13.44 -3.52
N PHE A 120 13.90 13.74 -2.88
CA PHE A 120 12.64 13.88 -3.60
C PHE A 120 12.35 15.36 -3.89
N PRO A 121 11.87 15.72 -5.09
CA PRO A 121 11.63 17.12 -5.46
C PRO A 121 10.56 17.76 -4.59
N ARG A 122 10.68 19.07 -4.36
CA ARG A 122 9.61 19.87 -3.75
C ARG A 122 8.49 20.04 -4.77
N ILE A 123 7.30 19.51 -4.47
CA ILE A 123 6.15 19.50 -5.37
C ILE A 123 5.41 20.85 -5.33
N VAL A 124 5.31 21.46 -4.15
CA VAL A 124 4.60 22.72 -3.93
C VAL A 124 5.54 23.70 -3.20
N GLY A 125 5.69 24.87 -3.75
CA GLY A 125 6.54 25.92 -3.20
C GLY A 125 5.86 26.72 -2.09
N GLY A 126 5.37 26.08 -1.04
CA GLY A 126 4.76 26.72 0.11
C GLY A 126 4.11 25.71 1.06
N GLY A 127 4.09 25.99 2.35
CA GLY A 127 3.36 25.19 3.33
C GLY A 127 1.85 25.46 3.26
N PHE A 128 1.03 24.43 3.32
CA PHE A 128 -0.41 24.58 3.49
C PHE A 128 -0.71 24.70 4.99
N TRP A 129 -1.28 25.83 5.42
CA TRP A 129 -1.58 26.09 6.83
C TRP A 129 -0.36 25.91 7.78
N ALA A 130 0.80 26.46 7.44
CA ALA A 130 2.04 26.35 8.21
C ALA A 130 2.61 24.92 8.38
N LEU A 131 2.04 23.92 7.73
CA LEU A 131 2.57 22.56 7.66
C LEU A 131 3.46 22.39 6.43
N ASP A 132 4.64 21.80 6.63
CA ASP A 132 5.56 21.47 5.53
C ASP A 132 4.91 20.42 4.62
N GLN A 133 5.20 20.49 3.32
CA GLN A 133 4.70 19.60 2.27
C GLN A 133 4.82 18.12 2.65
N LYS A 134 5.90 17.73 3.28
CA LYS A 134 6.17 16.33 3.69
C LYS A 134 5.11 15.74 4.62
N PHE A 135 4.34 16.57 5.33
CA PHE A 135 3.32 16.09 6.26
C PHE A 135 1.92 16.06 5.65
N TRP A 136 1.51 17.11 4.95
CA TRP A 136 0.14 17.18 4.45
C TRP A 136 -0.08 16.35 3.17
N LEU A 137 0.96 16.18 2.33
CA LEU A 137 0.83 15.47 1.06
C LEU A 137 0.39 14.01 1.21
N PRO A 138 0.99 13.17 2.09
CA PRO A 138 0.50 11.81 2.33
C PRO A 138 -0.91 11.77 2.90
N MET A 139 -1.27 12.74 3.76
CA MET A 139 -2.62 12.79 4.36
C MET A 139 -3.69 13.11 3.31
N VAL A 140 -3.43 14.07 2.42
CA VAL A 140 -4.33 14.40 1.30
C VAL A 140 -4.42 13.23 0.33
N ALA A 141 -3.29 12.61 -0.02
CA ALA A 141 -3.27 11.43 -0.88
C ALA A 141 -4.13 10.30 -0.29
N CYS A 142 -4.01 10.05 1.01
CA CYS A 142 -4.82 9.06 1.71
C CYS A 142 -6.31 9.41 1.66
N ALA A 143 -6.69 10.66 1.96
CA ALA A 143 -8.07 11.12 1.89
C ALA A 143 -8.66 10.98 0.48
N VAL A 144 -7.90 11.35 -0.56
CA VAL A 144 -8.32 11.23 -1.96
C VAL A 144 -8.55 9.77 -2.34
N VAL A 145 -7.66 8.85 -1.94
CA VAL A 145 -7.82 7.41 -2.21
C VAL A 145 -9.05 6.85 -1.48
N ILE A 146 -9.25 7.20 -0.21
CA ILE A 146 -10.42 6.75 0.57
C ILE A 146 -11.71 7.18 -0.11
N LEU A 147 -11.82 8.47 -0.44
CA LEU A 147 -13.01 9.02 -1.10
C LEU A 147 -13.19 8.44 -2.50
N GLY A 148 -12.10 8.29 -3.26
CA GLY A 148 -12.11 7.69 -4.59
C GLY A 148 -12.57 6.24 -4.58
N LEU A 149 -12.07 5.41 -3.67
CA LEU A 149 -12.49 4.02 -3.53
C LEU A 149 -13.95 3.91 -3.08
N GLU A 150 -14.38 4.73 -2.11
CA GLU A 150 -15.78 4.77 -1.68
C GLU A 150 -16.70 5.12 -2.87
N LEU A 151 -16.31 6.11 -3.67
CA LEU A 151 -17.05 6.51 -4.87
C LEU A 151 -17.09 5.39 -5.90
N VAL A 152 -15.94 4.76 -6.19
CA VAL A 152 -15.84 3.64 -7.14
C VAL A 152 -16.72 2.47 -6.69
N TYR A 153 -16.60 2.04 -5.45
CA TYR A 153 -17.37 0.90 -4.94
C TYR A 153 -18.88 1.16 -4.89
N ARG A 154 -19.31 2.38 -4.55
CA ARG A 154 -20.74 2.70 -4.43
C ARG A 154 -21.39 3.12 -5.73
N ARG A 155 -20.67 3.80 -6.62
CA ARG A 155 -21.26 4.48 -7.79
C ARG A 155 -20.97 3.79 -9.12
N THR A 156 -19.97 2.89 -9.21
CA THR A 156 -19.61 2.26 -10.48
C THR A 156 -20.02 0.79 -10.55
N LEU A 157 -20.29 0.31 -11.77
CA LEU A 157 -20.56 -1.11 -12.03
C LEU A 157 -19.35 -1.98 -11.72
N VAL A 158 -18.14 -1.48 -12.03
CA VAL A 158 -16.89 -2.16 -11.75
C VAL A 158 -16.68 -2.34 -10.24
N GLY A 159 -16.96 -1.30 -9.44
CA GLY A 159 -16.87 -1.38 -7.99
C GLY A 159 -17.85 -2.39 -7.39
N ARG A 160 -19.09 -2.43 -7.90
CA ARG A 160 -20.08 -3.44 -7.49
C ARG A 160 -19.66 -4.86 -7.90
N ALA A 161 -19.03 -5.02 -9.06
CA ALA A 161 -18.47 -6.31 -9.48
C ALA A 161 -17.31 -6.76 -8.57
N PHE A 162 -16.46 -5.85 -8.11
CA PHE A 162 -15.43 -6.14 -7.11
C PHE A 162 -16.03 -6.63 -5.79
N LEU A 163 -17.08 -5.96 -5.30
CA LEU A 163 -17.76 -6.38 -4.07
C LEU A 163 -18.40 -7.75 -4.22
N ALA A 164 -19.07 -8.03 -5.35
CA ALA A 164 -19.69 -9.32 -5.62
C ALA A 164 -18.65 -10.47 -5.62
N ILE A 165 -17.47 -10.29 -6.26
CA ILE A 165 -16.39 -11.27 -6.22
C ILE A 165 -15.81 -11.42 -4.81
N ALA A 166 -15.72 -10.32 -4.07
CA ALA A 166 -15.23 -10.33 -2.69
C ALA A 166 -16.17 -11.08 -1.74
N GLU A 167 -17.47 -11.05 -1.97
CA GLU A 167 -18.47 -11.79 -1.19
C GLU A 167 -18.47 -13.28 -1.54
N ASP A 168 -18.75 -13.61 -2.79
CA ASP A 168 -18.77 -15.00 -3.28
C ASP A 168 -18.26 -15.08 -4.73
N ASN A 169 -17.02 -15.58 -4.87
CA ASN A 169 -16.38 -15.74 -6.17
C ASN A 169 -17.08 -16.81 -7.05
N TYR A 170 -17.65 -17.85 -6.44
CA TYR A 170 -18.36 -18.89 -7.18
C TYR A 170 -19.66 -18.37 -7.76
N ALA A 171 -20.47 -17.70 -6.95
CA ALA A 171 -21.70 -17.07 -7.39
C ALA A 171 -21.46 -15.99 -8.45
N ALA A 172 -20.41 -15.17 -8.27
CA ALA A 172 -20.02 -14.15 -9.23
C ALA A 172 -19.67 -14.72 -10.60
N ARG A 173 -18.93 -15.84 -10.63
CA ARG A 173 -18.63 -16.59 -11.89
C ARG A 173 -19.90 -17.14 -12.53
N ALA A 174 -20.81 -17.71 -11.74
CA ALA A 174 -22.06 -18.25 -12.25
C ALA A 174 -22.94 -17.18 -12.92
N LEU A 175 -22.82 -15.92 -12.45
CA LEU A 175 -23.46 -14.74 -13.04
C LEU A 175 -22.70 -14.18 -14.26
N GLY A 176 -21.61 -14.82 -14.70
CA GLY A 176 -20.86 -14.42 -15.89
C GLY A 176 -19.88 -13.26 -15.68
N LEU A 177 -19.55 -12.89 -14.43
CA LEU A 177 -18.57 -11.82 -14.17
C LEU A 177 -17.16 -12.28 -14.62
N PRO A 178 -16.43 -11.43 -15.37
CA PRO A 178 -15.10 -11.76 -15.90
C PRO A 178 -14.03 -11.64 -14.80
N GLU A 179 -13.90 -12.65 -13.95
CA GLU A 179 -12.97 -12.67 -12.82
C GLU A 179 -11.54 -12.26 -13.20
N ARG A 180 -11.05 -12.75 -14.34
CA ARG A 180 -9.70 -12.46 -14.83
C ARG A 180 -9.49 -10.96 -15.05
N ASN A 181 -10.44 -10.29 -15.70
CA ASN A 181 -10.31 -8.87 -16.00
C ASN A 181 -10.43 -8.03 -14.73
N LEU A 182 -11.32 -8.43 -13.82
CA LEU A 182 -11.48 -7.76 -12.52
C LEU A 182 -10.23 -7.94 -11.66
N ARG A 183 -9.59 -9.11 -11.67
CA ARG A 183 -8.32 -9.34 -10.98
C ARG A 183 -7.21 -8.46 -11.54
N ILE A 184 -7.04 -8.39 -12.87
CA ILE A 184 -6.07 -7.47 -13.49
C ILE A 184 -6.35 -6.02 -13.11
N ALA A 185 -7.61 -5.59 -13.15
CA ALA A 185 -8.00 -4.23 -12.79
C ALA A 185 -7.73 -3.93 -11.30
N SER A 186 -7.92 -4.90 -10.40
CA SER A 186 -7.60 -4.73 -8.98
C SER A 186 -6.10 -4.57 -8.74
N PHE A 187 -5.26 -5.35 -9.43
CA PHE A 187 -3.80 -5.21 -9.34
C PHE A 187 -3.29 -3.92 -9.97
N ALA A 188 -3.91 -3.45 -11.07
CA ALA A 188 -3.61 -2.14 -11.64
C ALA A 188 -3.96 -1.00 -10.67
N LEU A 189 -5.17 -1.04 -10.10
CA LEU A 189 -5.61 -0.05 -9.11
C LEU A 189 -4.73 -0.07 -7.86
N ALA A 190 -4.42 -1.25 -7.35
CA ALA A 190 -3.53 -1.46 -6.22
C ALA A 190 -2.12 -0.89 -6.51
N GLY A 191 -1.58 -1.15 -7.70
CA GLY A 191 -0.31 -0.58 -8.15
C GLY A 191 -0.33 0.95 -8.20
N ALA A 192 -1.41 1.54 -8.71
CA ALA A 192 -1.57 3.00 -8.71
C ALA A 192 -1.62 3.58 -7.28
N ILE A 193 -2.35 2.94 -6.36
CA ILE A 193 -2.44 3.37 -4.96
C ILE A 193 -1.09 3.24 -4.25
N ALA A 194 -0.36 2.13 -4.46
CA ALA A 194 0.98 1.96 -3.91
C ALA A 194 1.95 2.99 -4.48
N GLY A 195 1.90 3.24 -5.79
CA GLY A 195 2.68 4.28 -6.45
C GLY A 195 2.40 5.68 -5.89
N LEU A 196 1.13 5.99 -5.65
CA LEU A 196 0.72 7.23 -4.99
C LEU A 196 1.25 7.32 -3.56
N ALA A 197 1.23 6.22 -2.79
CA ALA A 197 1.79 6.18 -1.43
C ALA A 197 3.29 6.50 -1.44
N GLY A 198 4.05 5.91 -2.37
CA GLY A 198 5.48 6.17 -2.53
C GLY A 198 5.78 7.58 -3.02
N PHE A 199 5.02 8.08 -4.00
CA PHE A 199 5.15 9.45 -4.49
C PHE A 199 4.85 10.49 -3.42
N ALA A 200 3.72 10.33 -2.72
CA ALA A 200 3.32 11.23 -1.64
C ALA A 200 4.23 11.13 -0.41
N GLY A 201 4.77 9.93 -0.15
CA GLY A 201 5.73 9.68 0.93
C GLY A 201 7.15 10.11 0.59
N GLY A 202 7.49 10.35 -0.68
CA GLY A 202 8.82 10.69 -1.16
C GLY A 202 9.49 11.85 -0.42
N PRO A 203 8.81 12.98 -0.16
CA PRO A 203 9.37 14.09 0.60
C PRO A 203 9.74 13.77 2.05
N LEU A 204 9.12 12.72 2.63
CA LEU A 204 9.36 12.28 4.01
C LEU A 204 10.35 11.12 4.11
N LEU A 205 10.23 10.13 3.21
CA LEU A 205 10.98 8.87 3.24
C LEU A 205 12.20 8.87 2.31
N LEU A 206 12.35 9.88 1.45
CA LEU A 206 13.28 9.91 0.31
C LEU A 206 13.01 8.76 -0.70
N ALA A 207 13.56 8.86 -1.89
CA ALA A 207 13.51 7.78 -2.86
C ALA A 207 14.65 6.78 -2.56
N SER A 208 14.34 5.68 -1.88
CA SER A 208 15.30 4.68 -1.44
C SER A 208 14.79 3.27 -1.64
N ILE A 209 15.69 2.37 -2.02
CA ILE A 209 15.39 0.93 -2.16
C ILE A 209 15.03 0.28 -0.82
N ALA A 210 15.50 0.83 0.30
CA ALA A 210 15.18 0.36 1.64
C ALA A 210 13.70 0.54 2.00
N ASN A 211 13.00 1.46 1.32
CA ASN A 211 11.57 1.70 1.55
C ASN A 211 10.69 0.51 1.15
N GLY A 212 11.12 -0.32 0.19
CA GLY A 212 10.34 -1.46 -0.29
C GLY A 212 9.99 -2.47 0.81
N PRO A 213 10.97 -3.13 1.44
CA PRO A 213 10.73 -4.05 2.55
C PRO A 213 10.07 -3.37 3.76
N MET A 214 10.46 -2.12 4.05
CA MET A 214 9.89 -1.34 5.13
C MET A 214 8.37 -1.11 4.92
N LEU A 215 7.98 -0.64 3.74
CA LEU A 215 6.57 -0.40 3.39
C LEU A 215 5.77 -1.71 3.32
N ASN A 216 6.39 -2.82 2.88
CA ASN A 216 5.74 -4.13 2.93
C ASN A 216 5.38 -4.52 4.36
N PHE A 217 6.33 -4.43 5.28
CA PHE A 217 6.11 -4.79 6.68
C PHE A 217 5.10 -3.86 7.36
N TYR A 218 5.36 -2.55 7.33
CA TYR A 218 4.49 -1.56 7.99
C TYR A 218 3.14 -1.38 7.30
N GLY A 219 2.99 -1.76 6.04
CA GLY A 219 1.70 -1.82 5.36
C GLY A 219 0.90 -3.10 5.66
N PHE A 220 1.60 -4.21 5.92
CA PHE A 220 0.97 -5.48 6.29
C PHE A 220 0.38 -5.45 7.71
N VAL A 221 1.09 -4.83 8.67
CA VAL A 221 0.62 -4.71 10.06
C VAL A 221 -0.78 -4.09 10.16
N PRO A 222 -1.09 -2.94 9.53
CA PRO A 222 -2.44 -2.38 9.54
C PRO A 222 -3.51 -3.26 8.92
N VAL A 223 -3.16 -4.04 7.89
CA VAL A 223 -4.10 -5.01 7.28
C VAL A 223 -4.46 -6.11 8.27
N ALA A 224 -3.45 -6.64 8.96
CA ALA A 224 -3.67 -7.67 9.97
C ALA A 224 -4.44 -7.13 11.19
N LEU A 225 -4.16 -5.91 11.61
CA LEU A 225 -4.88 -5.22 12.69
C LEU A 225 -6.31 -4.85 12.28
N GLY A 226 -6.48 -4.38 11.05
CA GLY A 226 -7.76 -3.90 10.51
C GLY A 226 -8.70 -5.00 10.04
N GLY A 227 -8.18 -6.22 9.86
CA GLY A 227 -8.87 -7.34 9.23
C GLY A 227 -8.77 -7.32 7.70
N LEU A 228 -8.49 -8.50 7.13
CA LEU A 228 -8.37 -8.70 5.69
C LEU A 228 -9.69 -8.38 4.96
N GLY A 229 -9.61 -7.55 3.93
CA GLY A 229 -10.77 -7.12 3.15
C GLY A 229 -11.54 -5.92 3.74
N ASN A 230 -11.18 -5.46 4.94
CA ASN A 230 -11.80 -4.29 5.56
C ASN A 230 -10.93 -3.03 5.36
N ASN A 231 -11.22 -2.25 4.31
CA ASN A 231 -10.45 -1.03 4.00
C ASN A 231 -10.52 0.01 5.12
N ARG A 232 -11.67 0.15 5.81
CA ARG A 232 -11.81 1.10 6.92
C ARG A 232 -10.95 0.72 8.11
N GLY A 233 -10.94 -0.59 8.44
CA GLY A 233 -10.08 -1.13 9.48
C GLY A 233 -8.58 -0.96 9.15
N ALA A 234 -8.19 -1.22 7.92
CA ALA A 234 -6.81 -1.04 7.46
C ALA A 234 -6.34 0.42 7.53
N ILE A 235 -7.21 1.38 7.19
CA ILE A 235 -6.92 2.81 7.29
C ILE A 235 -6.74 3.22 8.75
N ALA A 236 -7.69 2.84 9.61
CA ALA A 236 -7.60 3.13 11.03
C ALA A 236 -6.36 2.50 11.66
N GLY A 237 -6.06 1.24 11.30
CA GLY A 237 -4.85 0.53 11.72
C GLY A 237 -3.56 1.21 11.27
N GLY A 238 -3.53 1.72 10.03
CA GLY A 238 -2.39 2.46 9.49
C GLY A 238 -2.12 3.76 10.22
N LEU A 239 -3.16 4.55 10.48
CA LEU A 239 -3.05 5.79 11.24
C LEU A 239 -2.62 5.54 12.68
N LEU A 240 -3.20 4.54 13.34
CA LEU A 240 -2.80 4.15 14.71
C LEU A 240 -1.35 3.67 14.76
N LEU A 241 -0.92 2.86 13.79
CA LEU A 241 0.46 2.38 13.71
C LEU A 241 1.45 3.53 13.52
N GLY A 242 1.16 4.50 12.64
CA GLY A 242 2.02 5.65 12.44
C GLY A 242 2.15 6.52 13.68
N LEU A 243 1.06 6.75 14.40
CA LEU A 243 1.07 7.47 15.68
C LEU A 243 1.86 6.70 16.74
N PHE A 244 1.63 5.38 16.86
CA PHE A 244 2.35 4.52 17.80
C PHE A 244 3.86 4.51 17.49
N GLN A 245 4.23 4.35 16.22
CA GLN A 245 5.63 4.37 15.79
C GLN A 245 6.31 5.69 16.13
N GLN A 246 5.64 6.82 15.89
CA GLN A 246 6.23 8.12 16.19
C GLN A 246 6.31 8.39 17.70
N ALA A 247 5.35 7.94 18.49
CA ALA A 247 5.42 7.98 19.95
C ALA A 247 6.57 7.10 20.46
N ALA A 248 6.69 5.87 19.95
CA ALA A 248 7.79 4.96 20.30
C ALA A 248 9.16 5.54 19.93
N ASN A 249 9.27 6.21 18.77
CA ASN A 249 10.50 6.87 18.33
C ASN A 249 10.93 7.98 19.30
N PHE A 250 9.97 8.72 19.82
CA PHE A 250 10.24 9.77 20.79
C PHE A 250 10.64 9.24 22.16
N LEU A 251 10.01 8.14 22.62
CA LEU A 251 10.24 7.58 23.96
C LEU A 251 11.46 6.66 24.04
N LEU A 252 11.67 5.83 23.02
CA LEU A 252 12.65 4.74 23.03
C LEU A 252 13.88 5.03 22.16
N GLY A 253 13.82 6.06 21.31
CA GLY A 253 14.84 6.33 20.30
C GLY A 253 14.74 5.40 19.08
N GLY A 254 15.32 5.84 17.93
CA GLY A 254 15.12 5.23 16.62
C GLY A 254 15.45 3.73 16.51
N VAL A 255 16.42 3.24 17.27
CA VAL A 255 16.90 1.85 17.19
C VAL A 255 15.87 0.84 17.69
N LEU A 256 15.13 1.17 18.75
CA LEU A 256 14.17 0.26 19.40
C LEU A 256 12.76 0.34 18.79
N VAL A 257 12.49 1.29 17.93
CA VAL A 257 11.15 1.49 17.34
C VAL A 257 10.66 0.26 16.59
N SER A 258 11.50 -0.34 15.75
CA SER A 258 11.12 -1.52 14.98
C SER A 258 10.76 -2.71 15.89
N VAL A 259 11.52 -2.88 16.97
CA VAL A 259 11.23 -3.91 17.98
C VAL A 259 9.91 -3.61 18.70
N ALA A 260 9.69 -2.37 19.11
CA ALA A 260 8.45 -1.97 19.78
C ALA A 260 7.21 -2.19 18.91
N VAL A 261 7.30 -1.84 17.61
CA VAL A 261 6.20 -2.08 16.65
C VAL A 261 5.96 -3.58 16.47
N PHE A 262 7.02 -4.38 16.34
CA PHE A 262 6.90 -5.83 16.18
C PHE A 262 6.27 -6.50 17.41
N VAL A 263 6.72 -6.12 18.61
CA VAL A 263 6.14 -6.61 19.87
C VAL A 263 4.68 -6.20 20.01
N ALA A 264 4.36 -4.93 19.75
CA ALA A 264 2.97 -4.46 19.77
C ALA A 264 2.09 -5.23 18.78
N PHE A 265 2.60 -5.50 17.58
CA PHE A 265 1.91 -6.30 16.58
C PHE A 265 1.60 -7.73 17.07
N ILE A 266 2.59 -8.42 17.64
CA ILE A 266 2.39 -9.76 18.22
C ILE A 266 1.35 -9.73 19.33
N VAL A 267 1.45 -8.79 20.27
CA VAL A 267 0.52 -8.66 21.40
C VAL A 267 -0.91 -8.46 20.90
N VAL A 268 -1.11 -7.59 19.89
CA VAL A 268 -2.46 -7.37 19.34
C VAL A 268 -2.97 -8.61 18.62
N LEU A 269 -2.16 -9.34 17.86
CA LEU A 269 -2.58 -10.58 17.21
C LEU A 269 -2.90 -11.69 18.21
N MET A 270 -2.20 -11.76 19.33
CA MET A 270 -2.52 -12.71 20.42
C MET A 270 -3.84 -12.36 21.11
N ALA A 271 -4.12 -11.07 21.31
CA ALA A 271 -5.36 -10.59 21.93
C ALA A 271 -6.56 -10.61 20.98
N ALA A 272 -6.35 -10.33 19.70
CA ALA A 272 -7.39 -10.23 18.67
C ALA A 272 -6.92 -10.91 17.37
N PRO A 273 -6.96 -12.24 17.26
CA PRO A 273 -6.44 -12.98 16.10
C PRO A 273 -7.18 -12.70 14.79
N GLN A 274 -8.37 -12.12 14.87
CA GLN A 274 -9.17 -11.69 13.69
C GLN A 274 -8.93 -10.22 13.29
N GLY A 275 -8.02 -9.54 14.00
CA GLY A 275 -7.83 -8.10 13.91
C GLY A 275 -8.80 -7.32 14.80
N LEU A 276 -8.45 -6.06 15.10
CA LEU A 276 -9.25 -5.19 15.98
C LEU A 276 -10.61 -4.83 15.37
N PHE A 277 -10.73 -4.83 14.04
CA PHE A 277 -11.92 -4.47 13.27
C PHE A 277 -12.40 -5.62 12.37
N GLY A 278 -11.89 -6.86 12.58
CA GLY A 278 -12.28 -8.05 11.84
C GLY A 278 -13.73 -8.46 12.15
N ALA A 279 -14.45 -8.97 11.15
CA ALA A 279 -15.77 -9.55 11.37
C ALA A 279 -15.64 -10.91 12.11
N PRO A 280 -16.53 -11.22 13.05
CA PRO A 280 -16.52 -12.53 13.71
C PRO A 280 -16.73 -13.65 12.68
N PRO A 281 -16.10 -14.83 12.87
CA PRO A 281 -16.26 -15.94 11.94
C PRO A 281 -17.74 -16.34 11.89
N ILE A 282 -18.31 -16.37 10.68
CA ILE A 282 -19.65 -16.92 10.47
C ILE A 282 -19.54 -18.41 10.80
N ARG A 283 -20.09 -18.84 11.93
CA ARG A 283 -20.26 -20.26 12.23
C ARG A 283 -21.19 -20.82 11.14
N ARG A 284 -20.60 -21.54 10.20
CA ARG A 284 -21.40 -22.43 9.34
C ARG A 284 -21.89 -23.58 10.24
N VAL A 285 -23.15 -23.56 10.55
CA VAL A 285 -23.87 -24.69 11.15
C VAL A 285 -24.11 -25.73 10.08
#